data_7705fb3d431b979be71492d7720ce94e
#
_entry.id   7705fb3d431b979be71492d7720ce94e
#
_cell.length_a   1.000
_cell.length_b   1.000
_cell.length_c   1.000
_cell.angle_alpha   90.00
_cell.angle_beta   90.00
_cell.angle_gamma   90.00
#
_symmetry.space_group_name_H-M   'P 1'
#
loop_
_entity.id
_entity.type
_entity.pdbx_description
1 polymer ?
#
loop_
_entity_poly.entity_id
_entity_poly.type
_entity_poly.pdbx_seq_one_letter_code
_entity_poly.pdbx_strand_id
1 'polypeptide(L)'
;MMSKLAKISRLSALRSFSTSAAARQTSASHKTAGGDYDSPAVGGLNFTLTPEQQEYVDLAETFTKNEIIPVAAQYDQTGEYPWEVIKKAHATGLMNLHIPEAYGGMGLGTLEGCVITEKMAYGCTGIMTALEANGLGSMPIMIAGNEEQKKKYLTRLIEEPLMCAYGVTGEIFFFLLIQQK
;
A
#
# COMPACT_ATOMS: atom_id res chain seq x y z
N MET A 1 -8.62 19.76 4.12
CA MET A 1 -7.81 19.69 2.90
C MET A 1 -6.34 19.59 3.30
N MET A 2 -5.83 18.37 3.53
CA MET A 2 -4.40 18.16 3.82
C MET A 2 -3.63 18.27 2.52
N SER A 3 -2.65 19.19 2.46
CA SER A 3 -1.84 19.42 1.26
C SER A 3 -0.96 18.20 0.95
N LYS A 4 -0.53 18.06 -0.30
CA LYS A 4 0.47 17.03 -0.71
C LYS A 4 1.70 17.01 0.21
N LEU A 5 2.08 18.14 0.77
CA LEU A 5 3.18 18.29 1.74
C LEU A 5 2.92 17.54 3.07
N ALA A 6 1.68 17.43 3.53
CA ALA A 6 1.38 16.68 4.75
C ALA A 6 1.40 15.15 4.53
N LYS A 7 1.18 14.69 3.29
CA LYS A 7 1.35 13.28 2.91
C LYS A 7 2.84 12.90 2.84
N ILE A 8 3.69 13.80 2.32
CA ILE A 8 5.15 13.63 2.29
C ILE A 8 5.75 13.66 3.71
N SER A 9 5.16 14.42 4.65
CA SER A 9 5.63 14.43 6.04
C SER A 9 5.40 13.11 6.79
N ARG A 10 4.41 12.31 6.40
CA ARG A 10 4.25 10.94 6.92
C ARG A 10 5.37 10.01 6.43
N LEU A 11 5.85 10.20 5.21
CA LEU A 11 7.02 9.49 4.68
C LEU A 11 8.33 9.91 5.38
N SER A 12 8.45 11.18 5.79
CA SER A 12 9.62 11.68 6.51
C SER A 12 9.70 11.19 7.97
N ALA A 13 8.57 10.89 8.60
CA ALA A 13 8.54 10.33 9.95
C ALA A 13 9.14 8.91 10.02
N LEU A 14 9.16 8.17 8.91
CA LEU A 14 9.82 6.86 8.82
C LEU A 14 11.35 6.96 8.70
N ARG A 15 11.90 8.12 8.31
CA ARG A 15 13.36 8.35 8.30
C ARG A 15 13.97 8.42 9.71
N SER A 16 13.16 8.67 10.75
CA SER A 16 13.64 8.75 12.13
C SER A 16 13.78 7.40 12.84
N PHE A 17 13.33 6.29 12.24
CA PHE A 17 13.50 4.94 12.81
C PHE A 17 14.79 4.24 12.37
N SER A 18 15.62 4.86 11.54
CA SER A 18 16.81 4.22 10.94
C SER A 18 18.15 4.70 11.50
N THR A 19 18.24 5.14 12.73
CA THR A 19 19.55 5.48 13.31
C THR A 19 19.88 4.62 14.51
N SER A 20 20.11 3.32 14.29
CA SER A 20 20.93 2.50 15.20
C SER A 20 21.21 1.15 14.56
N ALA A 21 22.27 1.07 13.79
CA ALA A 21 23.23 -0.05 13.75
C ALA A 21 24.14 0.12 12.53
N ALA A 22 25.36 0.49 12.79
CA ALA A 22 26.44 0.55 11.82
C ALA A 22 26.77 -0.86 11.30
N ALA A 23 26.65 -1.07 10.00
CA ALA A 23 27.45 -2.06 9.29
C ALA A 23 27.92 -1.42 7.99
N ARG A 24 29.18 -1.00 7.97
CA ARG A 24 29.91 -0.69 6.74
C ARG A 24 29.99 -1.95 5.90
N GLN A 25 29.28 -1.97 4.79
CA GLN A 25 29.63 -2.81 3.66
C GLN A 25 29.79 -1.89 2.45
N THR A 26 31.00 -1.98 1.88
CA THR A 26 31.43 -1.30 0.68
C THR A 26 30.51 -1.69 -0.49
N SER A 27 29.62 -0.80 -0.86
CA SER A 27 28.86 -0.94 -2.09
C SER A 27 29.71 -0.40 -3.23
N ALA A 28 30.05 -1.29 -4.17
CA ALA A 28 30.47 -0.87 -5.49
C ALA A 28 29.39 0.03 -6.07
N SER A 29 29.74 1.27 -6.38
CA SER A 29 28.86 2.24 -6.99
C SER A 29 28.44 1.76 -8.36
N HIS A 30 27.24 1.17 -8.48
CA HIS A 30 26.56 1.13 -9.75
C HIS A 30 26.06 2.55 -10.02
N LYS A 31 26.79 3.29 -10.82
CA LYS A 31 26.29 4.49 -11.47
C LYS A 31 25.20 4.06 -12.43
N THR A 32 23.94 4.04 -11.98
CA THR A 32 22.82 4.09 -12.90
C THR A 32 22.87 5.44 -13.58
N ALA A 33 23.15 5.44 -14.90
CA ALA A 33 23.04 6.63 -15.70
C ALA A 33 21.58 7.11 -15.60
N GLY A 34 21.37 8.24 -14.92
CA GLY A 34 20.10 8.96 -14.95
C GLY A 34 19.83 9.40 -16.37
N GLY A 35 18.98 8.68 -17.08
CA GLY A 35 18.47 9.14 -18.36
C GLY A 35 17.46 10.26 -18.09
N ASP A 36 17.64 11.39 -18.75
CA ASP A 36 16.64 12.44 -18.81
C ASP A 36 15.33 11.84 -19.34
N TYR A 37 14.27 11.92 -18.55
CA TYR A 37 12.95 11.41 -18.90
C TYR A 37 12.33 12.13 -20.12
N ASP A 38 12.90 13.25 -20.56
CA ASP A 38 12.49 14.03 -21.73
C ASP A 38 13.16 13.61 -23.04
N SER A 39 14.03 12.60 -23.05
CA SER A 39 14.58 12.09 -24.29
C SER A 39 13.52 11.34 -25.08
N PRO A 40 13.26 11.70 -26.35
CA PRO A 40 12.34 10.95 -27.20
C PRO A 40 12.84 9.51 -27.28
N ALA A 41 11.98 8.55 -26.92
CA ALA A 41 12.29 7.14 -26.87
C ALA A 41 12.85 6.67 -28.21
N VAL A 42 14.13 6.40 -28.27
CA VAL A 42 14.73 5.60 -29.32
C VAL A 42 14.21 4.18 -29.10
N GLY A 43 13.26 3.78 -29.93
CA GLY A 43 12.47 2.57 -29.94
C GLY A 43 12.93 1.41 -29.07
N GLY A 44 12.32 1.24 -27.89
CA GLY A 44 12.52 0.11 -26.98
C GLY A 44 11.54 0.18 -25.83
N LEU A 45 11.25 -0.99 -25.20
CA LEU A 45 10.46 -1.05 -23.97
C LEU A 45 11.30 -0.49 -22.82
N ASN A 46 10.79 0.52 -22.13
CA ASN A 46 11.41 1.08 -20.93
C ASN A 46 10.62 0.61 -19.70
N PHE A 47 11.29 -0.10 -18.79
CA PHE A 47 10.73 -0.59 -17.52
C PHE A 47 11.26 0.20 -16.31
N THR A 48 11.88 1.34 -16.52
CA THR A 48 12.42 2.18 -15.45
C THR A 48 11.29 2.86 -14.71
N LEU A 49 11.25 2.68 -13.39
CA LEU A 49 10.30 3.36 -12.52
C LEU A 49 10.66 4.85 -12.40
N THR A 50 9.65 5.68 -12.21
CA THR A 50 9.86 7.09 -11.84
C THR A 50 10.46 7.17 -10.44
N PRO A 51 11.12 8.29 -10.08
CA PRO A 51 11.62 8.48 -8.71
C PRO A 51 10.55 8.30 -7.63
N GLU A 52 9.34 8.79 -7.88
CA GLU A 52 8.20 8.64 -6.97
C GLU A 52 7.78 7.17 -6.82
N GLN A 53 7.70 6.43 -7.92
CA GLN A 53 7.39 4.99 -7.90
C GLN A 53 8.48 4.21 -7.15
N GLN A 54 9.74 4.59 -7.30
CA GLN A 54 10.85 3.96 -6.57
C GLN A 54 10.75 4.22 -5.06
N GLU A 55 10.33 5.41 -4.64
CA GLU A 55 10.08 5.69 -3.22
C GLU A 55 9.00 4.79 -2.62
N TYR A 56 7.94 4.50 -3.36
CA TYR A 56 6.92 3.53 -2.91
C TYR A 56 7.45 2.11 -2.81
N VAL A 57 8.28 1.69 -3.77
CA VAL A 57 8.95 0.38 -3.74
C VAL A 57 9.85 0.25 -2.51
N ASP A 58 10.68 1.25 -2.24
CA ASP A 58 11.61 1.26 -1.11
C ASP A 58 10.86 1.26 0.24
N LEU A 59 9.75 2.00 0.33
CA LEU A 59 8.88 1.99 1.50
C LEU A 59 8.27 0.61 1.73
N ALA A 60 7.68 0.01 0.69
CA ALA A 60 7.06 -1.30 0.77
C ALA A 60 8.08 -2.40 1.12
N GLU A 61 9.28 -2.34 0.54
CA GLU A 61 10.38 -3.27 0.84
C GLU A 61 10.84 -3.15 2.29
N THR A 62 10.99 -1.93 2.78
CA THR A 62 11.38 -1.67 4.18
C THR A 62 10.30 -2.17 5.14
N PHE A 63 9.04 -1.88 4.87
CA PHE A 63 7.91 -2.38 5.66
C PHE A 63 7.87 -3.90 5.67
N THR A 64 8.03 -4.52 4.53
CA THR A 64 8.02 -5.98 4.38
C THR A 64 9.11 -6.65 5.21
N LYS A 65 10.35 -6.14 5.14
CA LYS A 65 11.48 -6.67 5.91
C LYS A 65 11.28 -6.54 7.42
N ASN A 66 10.71 -5.44 7.86
CA ASN A 66 10.63 -5.13 9.29
C ASN A 66 9.35 -5.63 9.94
N GLU A 67 8.22 -5.67 9.22
CA GLU A 67 6.90 -5.89 9.81
C GLU A 67 6.20 -7.16 9.29
N ILE A 68 6.49 -7.63 8.08
CA ILE A 68 5.84 -8.83 7.52
C ILE A 68 6.70 -10.08 7.74
N ILE A 69 7.93 -10.08 7.26
CA ILE A 69 8.80 -11.28 7.30
C ILE A 69 8.98 -11.83 8.72
N PRO A 70 9.23 -11.01 9.76
CA PRO A 70 9.48 -11.55 11.10
C PRO A 70 8.30 -12.27 11.72
N VAL A 71 7.08 -11.98 11.29
CA VAL A 71 5.85 -12.52 11.89
C VAL A 71 5.10 -13.51 11.00
N ALA A 72 5.51 -13.64 9.73
CA ALA A 72 4.81 -14.46 8.75
C ALA A 72 4.60 -15.90 9.19
N ALA A 73 5.66 -16.56 9.69
CA ALA A 73 5.59 -17.94 10.18
C ALA A 73 4.66 -18.10 11.39
N GLN A 74 4.59 -17.11 12.27
CA GLN A 74 3.70 -17.14 13.42
C GLN A 74 2.23 -17.11 12.97
N TYR A 75 1.87 -16.18 12.08
CA TYR A 75 0.49 -16.08 11.57
C TYR A 75 0.08 -17.30 10.75
N ASP A 76 1.01 -17.90 10.02
CA ASP A 76 0.77 -19.15 9.30
C ASP A 76 0.45 -20.31 10.24
N GLN A 77 1.15 -20.42 11.36
CA GLN A 77 0.95 -21.48 12.36
C GLN A 77 -0.31 -21.27 13.20
N THR A 78 -0.60 -20.02 13.61
CA THR A 78 -1.74 -19.73 14.51
C THR A 78 -3.05 -19.58 13.75
N GLY A 79 -3.01 -19.20 12.47
CA GLY A 79 -4.21 -18.85 11.70
C GLY A 79 -4.90 -17.57 12.17
N GLU A 80 -4.26 -16.79 13.03
CA GLU A 80 -4.80 -15.52 13.52
C GLU A 80 -4.75 -14.44 12.43
N TYR A 81 -5.69 -13.50 12.48
CA TYR A 81 -5.72 -12.40 11.53
C TYR A 81 -4.67 -11.34 11.93
N PRO A 82 -3.86 -10.82 10.97
CA PRO A 82 -2.66 -10.03 11.27
C PRO A 82 -2.96 -8.56 11.62
N TRP A 83 -3.81 -8.30 12.63
CA TRP A 83 -4.27 -6.95 12.99
C TRP A 83 -3.14 -5.97 13.30
N GLU A 84 -2.07 -6.41 13.94
CA GLU A 84 -0.95 -5.53 14.28
C GLU A 84 -0.20 -5.06 13.01
N VAL A 85 -0.04 -5.94 12.02
CA VAL A 85 0.55 -5.58 10.73
C VAL A 85 -0.38 -4.63 9.97
N ILE A 86 -1.69 -4.87 9.99
CA ILE A 86 -2.70 -4.02 9.36
C ILE A 86 -2.66 -2.61 9.93
N LYS A 87 -2.66 -2.44 11.25
CA LYS A 87 -2.57 -1.13 11.89
C LYS A 87 -1.31 -0.37 11.49
N LYS A 88 -0.17 -1.06 11.43
CA LYS A 88 1.11 -0.48 11.00
C LYS A 88 1.09 -0.10 9.52
N ALA A 89 0.57 -0.96 8.65
CA ALA A 89 0.43 -0.68 7.22
C ALA A 89 -0.49 0.52 6.96
N HIS A 90 -1.60 0.60 7.70
CA HIS A 90 -2.49 1.76 7.64
C HIS A 90 -1.78 3.05 8.09
N ALA A 91 -1.06 3.02 9.22
CA ALA A 91 -0.32 4.17 9.73
C ALA A 91 0.78 4.66 8.77
N THR A 92 1.39 3.75 8.01
CA THR A 92 2.42 4.08 7.01
C THR A 92 1.86 4.46 5.64
N GLY A 93 0.54 4.33 5.43
CA GLY A 93 -0.10 4.64 4.17
C GLY A 93 0.03 3.55 3.10
N LEU A 94 0.41 2.33 3.49
CA LEU A 94 0.52 1.17 2.59
C LEU A 94 -0.80 0.40 2.43
N MET A 95 -1.92 0.99 2.85
CA MET A 95 -3.27 0.45 2.65
C MET A 95 -4.14 1.43 1.90
N ASN A 96 -5.16 0.90 1.21
CA ASN A 96 -6.18 1.72 0.54
C ASN A 96 -5.60 2.67 -0.52
N LEU A 97 -4.52 2.26 -1.19
CA LEU A 97 -3.70 3.06 -2.11
C LEU A 97 -4.50 3.68 -3.26
N HIS A 98 -5.50 2.95 -3.74
CA HIS A 98 -6.34 3.29 -4.89
C HIS A 98 -7.49 4.27 -4.56
N ILE A 99 -7.78 4.53 -3.28
CA ILE A 99 -8.85 5.46 -2.90
C ILE A 99 -8.50 6.88 -3.35
N PRO A 100 -9.40 7.56 -4.10
CA PRO A 100 -9.13 8.88 -4.65
C PRO A 100 -8.85 9.95 -3.59
N GLU A 101 -8.09 10.98 -3.97
CA GLU A 101 -7.77 12.13 -3.12
C GLU A 101 -9.02 12.87 -2.61
N ALA A 102 -10.10 12.88 -3.40
CA ALA A 102 -11.38 13.48 -3.02
C ALA A 102 -11.97 12.88 -1.73
N TYR A 103 -11.62 11.63 -1.40
CA TYR A 103 -12.05 10.93 -0.19
C TYR A 103 -10.92 10.75 0.82
N GLY A 104 -9.81 11.48 0.65
CA GLY A 104 -8.66 11.46 1.55
C GLY A 104 -7.59 10.42 1.22
N GLY A 105 -7.78 9.60 0.19
CA GLY A 105 -6.81 8.60 -0.28
C GLY A 105 -5.63 9.19 -1.03
N MET A 106 -4.75 8.33 -1.54
CA MET A 106 -3.62 8.72 -2.38
C MET A 106 -3.93 8.70 -3.87
N GLY A 107 -4.95 7.94 -4.30
CA GLY A 107 -5.36 7.83 -5.70
C GLY A 107 -4.29 7.23 -6.59
N LEU A 108 -3.50 6.27 -6.06
CA LEU A 108 -2.45 5.63 -6.84
C LEU A 108 -3.03 4.78 -7.98
N GLY A 109 -2.28 4.70 -9.07
CA GLY A 109 -2.63 3.90 -10.23
C GLY A 109 -2.36 2.40 -10.04
N THR A 110 -2.72 1.64 -11.05
CA THR A 110 -2.54 0.18 -11.03
C THR A 110 -1.07 -0.22 -10.97
N LEU A 111 -0.17 0.51 -11.66
CA LEU A 111 1.26 0.19 -11.67
C LEU A 111 1.86 0.34 -10.26
N GLU A 112 1.60 1.47 -9.60
CA GLU A 112 2.06 1.72 -8.23
C GLU A 112 1.52 0.66 -7.27
N GLY A 113 0.24 0.31 -7.38
CA GLY A 113 -0.35 -0.79 -6.62
C GLY A 113 0.38 -2.10 -6.85
N CYS A 114 0.65 -2.48 -8.09
CA CYS A 114 1.35 -3.72 -8.43
C CYS A 114 2.76 -3.79 -7.85
N VAL A 115 3.57 -2.73 -7.97
CA VAL A 115 4.96 -2.76 -7.48
C VAL A 115 5.03 -2.78 -5.95
N ILE A 116 4.09 -2.11 -5.27
CA ILE A 116 3.96 -2.16 -3.81
C ILE A 116 3.56 -3.57 -3.35
N THR A 117 2.50 -4.11 -3.96
CA THR A 117 1.96 -5.43 -3.62
C THR A 117 2.98 -6.54 -3.86
N GLU A 118 3.78 -6.46 -4.95
CA GLU A 118 4.86 -7.40 -5.23
C GLU A 118 5.88 -7.45 -4.07
N LYS A 119 6.28 -6.29 -3.54
CA LYS A 119 7.21 -6.23 -2.42
C LYS A 119 6.63 -6.81 -1.13
N MET A 120 5.36 -6.54 -0.85
CA MET A 120 4.69 -7.12 0.32
C MET A 120 4.50 -8.64 0.17
N ALA A 121 4.13 -9.12 -1.01
CA ALA A 121 3.95 -10.53 -1.32
C ALA A 121 5.24 -11.35 -1.19
N TYR A 122 6.39 -10.74 -1.49
CA TYR A 122 7.70 -11.35 -1.27
C TYR A 122 7.90 -11.77 0.20
N GLY A 123 7.38 -10.99 1.14
CA GLY A 123 7.45 -11.32 2.56
C GLY A 123 6.48 -12.41 2.99
N CYS A 124 5.22 -12.27 2.60
CA CYS A 124 4.15 -13.24 2.86
C CYS A 124 2.92 -12.92 2.02
N THR A 125 2.55 -13.82 1.12
CA THR A 125 1.35 -13.64 0.27
C THR A 125 0.06 -13.62 1.08
N GLY A 126 -0.04 -14.37 2.17
CA GLY A 126 -1.22 -14.40 3.05
C GLY A 126 -1.44 -13.06 3.75
N ILE A 127 -0.38 -12.48 4.34
CA ILE A 127 -0.46 -11.16 4.98
C ILE A 127 -0.73 -10.07 3.93
N MET A 128 -0.06 -10.13 2.77
CA MET A 128 -0.31 -9.20 1.66
C MET A 128 -1.78 -9.25 1.23
N THR A 129 -2.35 -10.44 1.06
CA THR A 129 -3.78 -10.62 0.69
C THR A 129 -4.70 -9.99 1.76
N ALA A 130 -4.36 -10.13 3.05
CA ALA A 130 -5.12 -9.49 4.11
C ALA A 130 -5.06 -7.96 4.01
N LEU A 131 -3.91 -7.37 3.69
CA LEU A 131 -3.73 -5.92 3.51
C LEU A 131 -4.52 -5.38 2.30
N GLU A 132 -4.53 -6.13 1.19
CA GLU A 132 -5.17 -5.74 -0.08
C GLU A 132 -6.68 -6.06 -0.14
N ALA A 133 -7.24 -6.76 0.85
CA ALA A 133 -8.65 -7.14 0.87
C ALA A 133 -9.61 -5.94 0.70
N ASN A 134 -9.23 -4.79 1.24
CA ASN A 134 -9.97 -3.55 1.08
C ASN A 134 -10.10 -3.10 -0.37
N GLY A 135 -9.12 -3.39 -1.21
CA GLY A 135 -9.18 -3.10 -2.65
C GLY A 135 -10.37 -3.78 -3.30
N LEU A 136 -10.58 -5.06 -3.00
CA LEU A 136 -11.73 -5.80 -3.51
C LEU A 136 -13.05 -5.32 -2.90
N GLY A 137 -13.11 -5.10 -1.60
CA GLY A 137 -14.33 -4.71 -0.89
C GLY A 137 -14.80 -3.29 -1.21
N SER A 138 -13.89 -2.35 -1.46
CA SER A 138 -14.22 -0.96 -1.78
C SER A 138 -14.51 -0.70 -3.26
N MET A 139 -14.02 -1.54 -4.17
CA MET A 139 -14.14 -1.35 -5.61
C MET A 139 -15.58 -1.15 -6.10
N PRO A 140 -16.57 -1.96 -5.66
CA PRO A 140 -17.96 -1.75 -6.08
C PRO A 140 -18.53 -0.39 -5.66
N ILE A 141 -18.11 0.11 -4.48
CA ILE A 141 -18.52 1.44 -4.01
C ILE A 141 -17.87 2.51 -4.89
N MET A 142 -16.60 2.33 -5.26
CA MET A 142 -15.90 3.26 -6.16
C MET A 142 -16.53 3.32 -7.54
N ILE A 143 -16.96 2.17 -8.10
CA ILE A 143 -17.54 2.09 -9.44
C ILE A 143 -19.01 2.57 -9.47
N ALA A 144 -19.84 2.08 -8.56
CA ALA A 144 -21.30 2.20 -8.63
C ALA A 144 -21.90 3.02 -7.48
N GLY A 145 -21.14 3.36 -6.45
CA GLY A 145 -21.62 4.17 -5.33
C GLY A 145 -21.91 5.63 -5.75
N ASN A 146 -22.94 6.23 -5.15
CA ASN A 146 -23.14 7.67 -5.26
C ASN A 146 -22.14 8.43 -4.36
N GLU A 147 -22.07 9.76 -4.51
CA GLU A 147 -21.09 10.59 -3.78
C GLU A 147 -21.24 10.50 -2.25
N GLU A 148 -22.44 10.38 -1.74
CA GLU A 148 -22.72 10.21 -0.32
C GLU A 148 -22.16 8.87 0.19
N GLN A 149 -22.41 7.79 -0.53
CA GLN A 149 -21.89 6.45 -0.22
C GLN A 149 -20.36 6.42 -0.28
N LYS A 150 -19.76 6.98 -1.35
CA LYS A 150 -18.30 7.05 -1.49
C LYS A 150 -17.69 7.81 -0.32
N LYS A 151 -18.20 9.00 0.00
CA LYS A 151 -17.72 9.80 1.12
C LYS A 151 -17.87 9.07 2.45
N LYS A 152 -19.01 8.41 2.69
CA LYS A 152 -19.28 7.70 3.93
C LYS A 152 -18.33 6.52 4.16
N TYR A 153 -18.08 5.71 3.15
CA TYR A 153 -17.38 4.45 3.29
C TYR A 153 -15.87 4.57 2.99
N LEU A 154 -15.49 5.28 1.91
CA LEU A 154 -14.09 5.37 1.53
C LEU A 154 -13.28 6.25 2.48
N THR A 155 -13.86 7.37 2.95
CA THR A 155 -13.18 8.24 3.91
C THR A 155 -12.85 7.51 5.22
N ARG A 156 -13.78 6.67 5.70
CA ARG A 156 -13.55 5.88 6.92
C ARG A 156 -12.41 4.88 6.79
N LEU A 157 -12.24 4.26 5.62
CA LEU A 157 -11.11 3.36 5.36
C LEU A 157 -9.75 4.08 5.40
N ILE A 158 -9.75 5.39 5.19
CA ILE A 158 -8.54 6.22 5.28
C ILE A 158 -8.30 6.72 6.71
N GLU A 159 -9.38 7.03 7.44
CA GLU A 159 -9.26 7.57 8.81
C GLU A 159 -8.95 6.51 9.85
N GLU A 160 -9.46 5.30 9.65
CA GLU A 160 -9.37 4.20 10.60
C GLU A 160 -8.81 2.93 9.93
N PRO A 161 -8.07 2.07 10.66
CA PRO A 161 -7.56 0.79 10.13
C PRO A 161 -8.68 -0.25 10.02
N LEU A 162 -9.72 0.07 9.27
CA LEU A 162 -10.86 -0.79 9.03
C LEU A 162 -10.60 -1.75 7.87
N MET A 163 -11.22 -2.91 7.95
CA MET A 163 -11.22 -3.89 6.87
C MET A 163 -12.63 -4.02 6.29
N CYS A 164 -12.70 -4.22 4.99
CA CYS A 164 -13.95 -4.55 4.30
C CYS A 164 -13.81 -5.88 3.56
N ALA A 165 -14.89 -6.62 3.50
CA ALA A 165 -14.94 -7.90 2.81
C ALA A 165 -15.67 -7.78 1.47
N TYR A 166 -15.24 -8.61 0.51
CA TYR A 166 -15.89 -8.77 -0.77
C TYR A 166 -16.78 -10.02 -0.73
N GLY A 167 -18.09 -9.84 -0.69
CA GLY A 167 -19.07 -10.92 -0.72
C GLY A 167 -19.56 -11.20 -2.15
N VAL A 168 -18.94 -12.13 -2.86
CA VAL A 168 -19.27 -12.42 -4.27
C VAL A 168 -20.44 -13.36 -4.41
N THR A 169 -20.55 -14.34 -3.50
CA THR A 169 -21.53 -15.41 -3.58
C THR A 169 -22.63 -15.22 -2.55
N GLY A 170 -23.86 -15.20 -2.98
CA GLY A 170 -25.06 -15.09 -2.13
C GLY A 170 -26.33 -15.15 -2.96
N GLU A 171 -27.45 -15.43 -2.34
CA GLU A 171 -28.77 -15.43 -3.02
C GLU A 171 -29.19 -14.04 -3.50
N ILE A 172 -28.65 -12.99 -2.87
CA ILE A 172 -28.78 -11.58 -3.25
C ILE A 172 -27.40 -10.97 -3.17
N PHE A 173 -27.01 -10.17 -4.15
CA PHE A 173 -25.73 -9.42 -4.15
C PHE A 173 -25.70 -8.41 -3.00
N PHE A 174 -25.25 -8.81 -1.82
CA PHE A 174 -25.02 -7.91 -0.70
C PHE A 174 -23.52 -7.64 -0.54
N PHE A 175 -23.15 -6.36 -0.67
CA PHE A 175 -21.87 -5.88 -0.20
C PHE A 175 -21.96 -5.67 1.31
N LEU A 176 -21.32 -6.51 2.08
CA LEU A 176 -21.26 -6.35 3.52
C LEU A 176 -19.96 -5.66 3.88
N LEU A 177 -20.04 -4.40 4.28
CA LEU A 177 -19.02 -3.77 5.09
C LEU A 177 -19.15 -4.32 6.50
N ILE A 178 -18.27 -5.24 6.88
CA ILE A 178 -18.24 -5.78 8.23
C ILE A 178 -17.46 -4.82 9.09
N GLN A 179 -18.17 -4.10 9.91
CA GLN A 179 -17.59 -3.34 11.01
C GLN A 179 -17.32 -4.32 12.15
N GLN A 180 -16.05 -4.65 12.40
CA GLN A 180 -15.66 -5.26 13.67
C GLN A 180 -15.44 -4.15 14.71
N LYS A 181 -16.09 -4.32 15.87
CA LYS A 181 -15.90 -3.47 17.06
C LYS A 181 -14.56 -3.79 17.73
#